data_eef489a1967b12d05735d72df08befd6
#
_entry.id   eef489a1967b12d05735d72df08befd6
#
_cell.length_a   1.000
_cell.length_b   1.000
_cell.length_c   1.000
_cell.angle_alpha   90.00
_cell.angle_beta   90.00
_cell.angle_gamma   90.00
#
_symmetry.space_group_name_H-M   'P 1'
#
loop_
_entity.id
_entity.type
_entity.pdbx_description
1 polymer ?
#
loop_
_entity_poly.entity_id
_entity_poly.type
_entity_poly.pdbx_seq_one_letter_code
_entity_poly.pdbx_strand_id
1 'polypeptide(L)'
;MHPFKTIHFIALSFMTMMLVSCDEHQDFPDTTSKVCDILCTDGKVVSQSQYDQGGKEAIAVVFYINHSEDVEGKGFAVYLWDIGPFAFADSLGVKQGTSTSVTMMDGNQNTDNLLECKDMGSPIATAVFDMWKYRQSAYVPSVAQMQLLYGARYQVNAVIRKLGGDPLPADADECWYWTSTEVENQESMKAWVYSLSAGEKHQSPKDNSYKVRPIVTIYQ
;
A
#
# COMPACT_ATOMS: atom_id res chain seq x y z
N MET A 1 31.46 55.80 -55.54
CA MET A 1 31.10 55.70 -54.14
C MET A 1 30.16 54.50 -53.97
N HIS A 2 30.61 53.47 -53.27
CA HIS A 2 29.96 52.15 -53.30
C HIS A 2 28.99 51.98 -52.08
N PRO A 3 27.76 51.60 -52.27
CA PRO A 3 26.82 51.25 -51.20
C PRO A 3 26.76 49.71 -50.93
N PHE A 4 27.89 49.01 -51.08
CA PHE A 4 27.87 47.54 -50.96
C PHE A 4 28.42 46.97 -49.64
N LYS A 5 28.87 47.82 -48.71
CA LYS A 5 29.49 47.35 -47.47
C LYS A 5 28.55 47.27 -46.26
N THR A 6 27.32 47.79 -46.37
CA THR A 6 26.40 47.85 -45.20
C THR A 6 25.45 46.67 -45.10
N ILE A 7 25.25 45.90 -46.21
CA ILE A 7 24.32 44.79 -46.25
C ILE A 7 24.91 43.52 -45.60
N HIS A 8 26.21 43.34 -45.63
CA HIS A 8 26.85 42.13 -45.06
C HIS A 8 26.91 42.11 -43.54
N PHE A 9 26.87 43.25 -42.88
CA PHE A 9 26.88 43.32 -41.40
C PHE A 9 25.51 43.02 -40.77
N ILE A 10 24.41 43.29 -41.49
CA ILE A 10 23.05 43.01 -41.02
C ILE A 10 22.70 41.54 -41.15
N ALA A 11 23.19 40.88 -42.21
CA ALA A 11 22.96 39.44 -42.40
C ALA A 11 23.73 38.56 -41.39
N LEU A 12 24.90 39.00 -40.95
CA LEU A 12 25.68 38.25 -39.95
C LEU A 12 25.14 38.41 -38.50
N SER A 13 24.49 39.53 -38.21
CA SER A 13 23.85 39.76 -36.89
C SER A 13 22.53 38.99 -36.73
N PHE A 14 21.84 38.64 -37.84
CA PHE A 14 20.62 37.85 -37.80
C PHE A 14 20.88 36.35 -37.70
N MET A 15 22.06 35.89 -38.12
CA MET A 15 22.41 34.45 -38.09
C MET A 15 22.97 33.96 -36.76
N THR A 16 23.35 34.88 -35.88
CA THR A 16 23.80 34.55 -34.49
C THR A 16 22.67 34.51 -33.46
N MET A 17 21.43 34.89 -33.85
CA MET A 17 20.28 34.90 -32.92
C MET A 17 19.42 33.64 -32.97
N MET A 18 19.78 32.65 -33.82
CA MET A 18 19.01 31.40 -34.00
C MET A 18 19.65 30.17 -33.30
N LEU A 19 20.63 30.35 -32.42
CA LEU A 19 21.30 29.23 -31.74
C LEU A 19 21.14 29.26 -30.21
N VAL A 20 20.14 29.96 -29.70
CA VAL A 20 19.72 29.81 -28.30
C VAL A 20 18.30 29.25 -28.31
N SER A 21 18.11 28.09 -28.97
CA SER A 21 17.08 27.15 -28.53
C SER A 21 17.72 26.39 -27.38
N CYS A 22 17.66 26.93 -26.21
CA CYS A 22 17.77 26.15 -24.98
C CYS A 22 16.60 25.15 -25.04
N ASP A 23 16.90 23.91 -25.32
CA ASP A 23 16.12 22.81 -24.81
C ASP A 23 16.16 22.92 -23.27
N GLU A 24 15.30 23.76 -22.73
CA GLU A 24 14.86 23.55 -21.35
C GLU A 24 14.09 22.24 -21.38
N HIS A 25 14.80 21.13 -21.24
CA HIS A 25 14.22 19.93 -20.69
C HIS A 25 13.64 20.35 -19.34
N GLN A 26 12.36 20.72 -19.35
CA GLN A 26 11.61 20.76 -18.12
C GLN A 26 11.47 19.28 -17.70
N ASP A 27 12.37 18.84 -16.84
CA ASP A 27 12.20 17.61 -16.10
C ASP A 27 10.93 17.78 -15.28
N PHE A 28 9.80 17.33 -15.83
CA PHE A 28 8.58 17.23 -15.02
C PHE A 28 8.88 16.28 -13.88
N PRO A 29 8.59 16.68 -12.63
CA PRO A 29 8.82 15.79 -11.49
C PRO A 29 8.07 14.48 -11.74
N ASP A 30 8.80 13.37 -11.64
CA ASP A 30 8.22 12.03 -11.73
C ASP A 30 7.21 11.87 -10.58
N THR A 31 5.93 11.92 -10.91
CA THR A 31 4.81 11.80 -9.97
C THR A 31 4.33 10.35 -9.84
N THR A 32 5.01 9.40 -10.49
CA THR A 32 4.68 7.99 -10.41
C THR A 32 4.99 7.46 -9.02
N SER A 33 4.00 6.84 -8.37
CA SER A 33 4.18 6.21 -7.05
C SER A 33 5.16 5.03 -7.14
N LYS A 34 6.00 4.90 -6.12
CA LYS A 34 7.04 3.87 -6.03
C LYS A 34 6.95 3.13 -4.69
N VAL A 35 7.51 1.92 -4.65
CA VAL A 35 7.72 1.22 -3.38
C VAL A 35 8.58 2.10 -2.47
N CYS A 36 8.24 2.15 -1.19
CA CYS A 36 8.78 3.04 -0.16
C CYS A 36 8.29 4.49 -0.20
N ASP A 37 7.41 4.88 -1.11
CA ASP A 37 6.71 6.16 -0.99
C ASP A 37 5.74 6.13 0.19
N ILE A 38 5.40 7.32 0.68
CA ILE A 38 4.66 7.52 1.92
C ILE A 38 3.25 7.99 1.59
N LEU A 39 2.25 7.23 2.05
CA LEU A 39 0.86 7.68 2.05
C LEU A 39 0.59 8.53 3.28
N CYS A 40 0.02 9.70 3.06
CA CYS A 40 -0.26 10.69 4.09
C CYS A 40 -1.75 10.80 4.41
N THR A 41 -2.09 11.41 5.55
CA THR A 41 -3.48 11.61 6.03
C THR A 41 -4.35 12.43 5.07
N ASP A 42 -3.74 13.22 4.19
CA ASP A 42 -4.44 13.97 3.13
C ASP A 42 -4.75 13.12 1.88
N GLY A 43 -4.40 11.83 1.90
CA GLY A 43 -4.63 10.88 0.81
C GLY A 43 -3.56 10.92 -0.29
N LYS A 44 -2.53 11.74 -0.15
CA LYS A 44 -1.46 11.84 -1.15
C LYS A 44 -0.35 10.84 -0.86
N VAL A 45 0.14 10.23 -1.93
CA VAL A 45 1.38 9.45 -1.92
C VAL A 45 2.52 10.40 -2.31
N VAL A 46 3.56 10.45 -1.49
CA VAL A 46 4.71 11.34 -1.69
C VAL A 46 6.03 10.59 -1.50
N SER A 47 7.06 11.02 -2.20
CA SER A 47 8.40 10.50 -1.98
C SER A 47 8.95 10.90 -0.61
N GLN A 48 9.97 10.18 -0.12
CA GLN A 48 10.64 10.51 1.13
C GLN A 48 11.17 11.95 1.14
N SER A 49 11.73 12.43 0.00
CA SER A 49 12.26 13.79 -0.11
C SER A 49 11.18 14.87 -0.01
N GLN A 50 9.99 14.60 -0.55
CA GLN A 50 8.83 15.50 -0.41
C GLN A 50 8.27 15.48 1.01
N TYR A 51 8.24 14.30 1.65
CA TYR A 51 7.81 14.17 3.04
C TYR A 51 8.74 14.94 3.99
N ASP A 52 10.05 14.85 3.79
CA ASP A 52 11.07 15.52 4.59
C ASP A 52 11.01 17.09 4.48
N GLN A 53 10.32 17.63 3.47
CA GLN A 53 10.04 19.07 3.38
C GLN A 53 9.01 19.54 4.43
N GLY A 54 8.32 18.60 5.08
CA GLY A 54 7.39 18.86 6.17
C GLY A 54 5.96 19.16 5.75
N GLY A 55 5.10 19.36 6.75
CA GLY A 55 3.69 19.71 6.56
C GLY A 55 2.75 18.54 6.24
N LYS A 56 3.24 17.30 6.30
CA LYS A 56 2.44 16.08 6.08
C LYS A 56 2.57 15.12 7.24
N GLU A 57 1.52 14.34 7.47
CA GLU A 57 1.47 13.29 8.47
C GLU A 57 1.34 11.93 7.75
N ALA A 58 2.30 11.03 8.01
CA ALA A 58 2.35 9.70 7.40
C ALA A 58 1.37 8.74 8.08
N ILE A 59 0.72 7.87 7.30
CA ILE A 59 -0.12 6.78 7.82
C ILE A 59 0.31 5.41 7.31
N ALA A 60 0.89 5.32 6.11
CA ALA A 60 1.26 4.05 5.50
C ALA A 60 2.45 4.22 4.55
N VAL A 61 3.10 3.10 4.23
CA VAL A 61 4.23 3.02 3.29
C VAL A 61 3.86 2.10 2.13
N VAL A 62 4.07 2.55 0.91
CA VAL A 62 3.83 1.77 -0.31
C VAL A 62 4.76 0.57 -0.35
N PHE A 63 4.20 -0.65 -0.45
CA PHE A 63 4.98 -1.89 -0.52
C PHE A 63 4.85 -2.63 -1.85
N TYR A 64 3.84 -2.29 -2.64
CA TYR A 64 3.59 -2.90 -3.94
C TYR A 64 3.03 -1.89 -4.92
N ILE A 65 3.53 -1.92 -6.16
CA ILE A 65 2.98 -1.18 -7.30
C ILE A 65 2.39 -2.19 -8.26
N ASN A 66 1.13 -1.96 -8.60
CA ASN A 66 0.39 -2.81 -9.52
C ASN A 66 0.67 -2.38 -10.98
N HIS A 67 1.01 -3.36 -11.80
CA HIS A 67 1.23 -3.18 -13.23
C HIS A 67 0.17 -3.89 -14.09
N SER A 68 -0.81 -4.55 -13.46
CA SER A 68 -1.90 -5.26 -14.11
C SER A 68 -3.20 -4.47 -14.00
N GLU A 69 -4.03 -4.53 -15.03
CA GLU A 69 -5.39 -3.96 -15.00
C GLU A 69 -6.39 -4.86 -14.26
N ASP A 70 -6.02 -6.12 -13.99
CA ASP A 70 -6.88 -7.11 -13.32
C ASP A 70 -6.93 -6.94 -11.80
N VAL A 71 -6.10 -6.06 -11.22
CA VAL A 71 -6.02 -5.81 -9.78
C VAL A 71 -6.47 -4.39 -9.49
N GLU A 72 -7.32 -4.22 -8.49
CA GLU A 72 -7.85 -2.92 -8.09
C GLU A 72 -6.72 -1.96 -7.66
N GLY A 73 -6.75 -0.75 -8.18
CA GLY A 73 -5.86 0.35 -7.85
C GLY A 73 -4.46 0.27 -8.47
N LYS A 74 -3.61 1.21 -8.10
CA LYS A 74 -2.22 1.34 -8.59
C LYS A 74 -1.20 0.64 -7.70
N GLY A 75 -1.62 0.18 -6.52
CA GLY A 75 -0.74 -0.53 -5.60
C GLY A 75 -1.31 -0.62 -4.19
N PHE A 76 -0.48 -1.09 -3.26
CA PHE A 76 -0.86 -1.26 -1.87
C PHE A 76 0.14 -0.56 -0.95
N ALA A 77 -0.37 0.07 0.11
CA ALA A 77 0.43 0.63 1.19
C ALA A 77 0.09 -0.05 2.52
N VAL A 78 1.10 -0.31 3.35
CA VAL A 78 0.97 -0.91 4.68
C VAL A 78 0.95 0.18 5.75
N TYR A 79 -0.02 0.11 6.66
CA TYR A 79 -0.10 1.03 7.79
C TYR A 79 1.13 0.93 8.68
N LEU A 80 1.45 2.03 9.36
CA LEU A 80 2.65 2.14 10.21
C LEU A 80 2.59 1.28 11.46
N TRP A 81 1.40 0.88 11.91
CA TRP A 81 1.19 0.17 13.18
C TRP A 81 0.38 -1.11 13.00
N ASP A 82 0.65 -2.07 13.88
CA ASP A 82 -0.21 -3.22 14.08
C ASP A 82 -1.47 -2.81 14.87
N ILE A 83 -2.54 -3.58 14.70
CA ILE A 83 -3.72 -3.51 15.56
C ILE A 83 -4.02 -4.88 16.20
N GLY A 84 -4.77 -4.88 17.30
CA GLY A 84 -5.16 -6.09 18.01
C GLY A 84 -4.22 -6.48 19.15
N PRO A 85 -4.25 -7.75 19.58
CA PRO A 85 -4.86 -8.89 18.86
C PRO A 85 -6.40 -8.92 18.92
N PHE A 86 -7.02 -9.47 17.87
CA PHE A 86 -8.47 -9.65 17.74
C PHE A 86 -8.80 -11.04 17.19
N ALA A 87 -10.04 -11.52 17.40
CA ALA A 87 -10.57 -12.68 16.73
C ALA A 87 -11.00 -12.32 15.29
N PHE A 88 -10.94 -13.29 14.39
CA PHE A 88 -11.46 -13.15 13.02
C PHE A 88 -13.00 -13.04 13.05
N ALA A 89 -13.64 -13.85 13.88
CA ALA A 89 -15.08 -13.88 14.09
C ALA A 89 -15.41 -14.03 15.60
N ASP A 90 -16.58 -13.55 16.01
CA ASP A 90 -17.05 -13.61 17.39
C ASP A 90 -17.26 -15.05 17.89
N SER A 91 -17.54 -15.98 16.99
CA SER A 91 -17.66 -17.41 17.27
C SER A 91 -17.45 -18.25 15.99
N LEU A 92 -17.49 -19.56 16.15
CA LEU A 92 -17.38 -20.52 15.04
C LEU A 92 -18.76 -20.88 14.50
N GLY A 93 -18.82 -21.45 13.28
CA GLY A 93 -20.00 -22.05 12.72
C GLY A 93 -20.64 -21.29 11.55
N VAL A 94 -20.19 -20.08 11.25
CA VAL A 94 -20.75 -19.25 10.16
C VAL A 94 -19.69 -18.95 9.11
N LYS A 95 -20.05 -19.14 7.83
CA LYS A 95 -19.30 -18.62 6.69
C LYS A 95 -19.56 -17.12 6.56
N GLN A 96 -18.51 -16.32 6.48
CA GLN A 96 -18.66 -14.87 6.39
C GLN A 96 -18.50 -14.33 4.96
N GLY A 97 -18.40 -15.24 3.98
CA GLY A 97 -18.44 -14.91 2.56
C GLY A 97 -17.15 -14.35 2.00
N THR A 98 -16.04 -14.51 2.70
CA THR A 98 -14.74 -14.13 2.15
C THR A 98 -14.27 -15.16 1.12
N SER A 99 -13.37 -14.77 0.23
CA SER A 99 -12.71 -15.67 -0.69
C SER A 99 -11.88 -16.73 0.06
N THR A 100 -11.83 -17.95 -0.48
CA THR A 100 -10.93 -19.01 -0.02
C THR A 100 -9.63 -19.09 -0.84
N SER A 101 -9.52 -18.27 -1.89
CA SER A 101 -8.35 -18.25 -2.77
C SER A 101 -7.15 -17.61 -2.08
N VAL A 102 -6.08 -18.37 -1.96
CA VAL A 102 -4.80 -17.87 -1.39
C VAL A 102 -3.96 -17.07 -2.39
N THR A 103 -4.43 -16.92 -3.63
CA THR A 103 -3.72 -16.23 -4.71
C THR A 103 -4.38 -14.92 -5.17
N MET A 104 -5.59 -14.63 -4.72
CA MET A 104 -6.31 -13.40 -5.06
C MET A 104 -5.93 -12.25 -4.11
N MET A 105 -5.82 -11.05 -4.67
CA MET A 105 -5.51 -9.81 -3.93
C MET A 105 -6.80 -9.08 -3.56
N ASP A 106 -7.71 -9.77 -2.90
CA ASP A 106 -9.11 -9.39 -2.66
C ASP A 106 -9.41 -8.99 -1.21
N GLY A 107 -8.38 -8.59 -0.45
CA GLY A 107 -8.52 -8.24 0.97
C GLY A 107 -9.55 -7.13 1.23
N ASN A 108 -9.68 -6.15 0.34
CA ASN A 108 -10.68 -5.10 0.44
C ASN A 108 -12.10 -5.68 0.40
N GLN A 109 -12.43 -6.45 -0.65
CA GLN A 109 -13.73 -7.10 -0.80
C GLN A 109 -14.01 -8.10 0.33
N ASN A 110 -13.01 -8.85 0.75
CA ASN A 110 -13.16 -9.79 1.87
C ASN A 110 -13.50 -9.05 3.17
N THR A 111 -12.86 -7.90 3.43
CA THR A 111 -13.14 -7.08 4.62
C THR A 111 -14.56 -6.52 4.59
N ASP A 112 -15.02 -6.07 3.42
CA ASP A 112 -16.41 -5.63 3.25
C ASP A 112 -17.40 -6.77 3.50
N ASN A 113 -17.14 -7.98 2.99
CA ASN A 113 -17.98 -9.15 3.24
C ASN A 113 -18.04 -9.51 4.74
N LEU A 114 -16.92 -9.38 5.46
CA LEU A 114 -16.88 -9.56 6.92
C LEU A 114 -17.74 -8.55 7.67
N LEU A 115 -17.74 -7.28 7.24
CA LEU A 115 -18.54 -6.19 7.84
C LEU A 115 -20.03 -6.35 7.53
N GLU A 116 -20.37 -6.84 6.34
CA GLU A 116 -21.75 -7.00 5.90
C GLU A 116 -22.40 -8.30 6.42
N CYS A 117 -21.63 -9.22 6.96
CA CYS A 117 -22.13 -10.49 7.48
C CYS A 117 -23.05 -10.26 8.69
N LYS A 118 -24.36 -10.48 8.52
CA LYS A 118 -25.39 -10.24 9.54
C LYS A 118 -25.44 -11.36 10.60
N ASP A 119 -24.97 -12.53 10.25
CA ASP A 119 -25.08 -13.72 11.10
C ASP A 119 -23.88 -13.89 12.04
N MET A 120 -22.81 -13.13 11.81
CA MET A 120 -21.57 -13.24 12.59
C MET A 120 -20.78 -11.92 12.55
N GLY A 121 -20.47 -11.35 13.70
CA GLY A 121 -19.57 -10.21 13.80
C GLY A 121 -18.12 -10.60 13.51
N SER A 122 -17.34 -9.63 13.02
CA SER A 122 -15.91 -9.75 12.76
C SER A 122 -15.14 -8.66 13.49
N PRO A 123 -14.52 -8.97 14.65
CA PRO A 123 -13.71 -8.00 15.39
C PRO A 123 -12.57 -7.39 14.56
N ILE A 124 -11.89 -8.20 13.71
CA ILE A 124 -10.82 -7.67 12.86
C ILE A 124 -11.33 -6.69 11.82
N ALA A 125 -12.48 -6.96 11.19
CA ALA A 125 -13.07 -6.07 10.19
C ALA A 125 -13.57 -4.77 10.84
N THR A 126 -14.24 -4.86 11.98
CA THR A 126 -14.67 -3.69 12.76
C THR A 126 -13.48 -2.81 13.17
N ALA A 127 -12.38 -3.41 13.63
CA ALA A 127 -11.21 -2.68 14.06
C ALA A 127 -10.54 -1.91 12.89
N VAL A 128 -10.44 -2.49 11.68
CA VAL A 128 -9.89 -1.78 10.52
C VAL A 128 -10.86 -0.72 10.00
N PHE A 129 -12.18 -0.95 10.08
CA PHE A 129 -13.18 0.05 9.71
C PHE A 129 -13.09 1.30 10.58
N ASP A 130 -12.85 1.16 11.87
CA ASP A 130 -12.65 2.29 12.78
C ASP A 130 -11.43 3.15 12.43
N MET A 131 -10.52 2.67 11.59
CA MET A 131 -9.37 3.43 11.08
C MET A 131 -9.75 4.45 10.00
N TRP A 132 -10.98 4.44 9.49
CA TRP A 132 -11.51 5.42 8.53
C TRP A 132 -11.35 6.88 8.99
N LYS A 133 -11.27 7.11 10.29
CA LYS A 133 -11.04 8.45 10.87
C LYS A 133 -9.84 9.19 10.28
N TYR A 134 -8.89 8.49 9.68
CA TYR A 134 -7.72 9.04 8.99
C TYR A 134 -7.99 9.36 7.51
N ARG A 135 -9.25 9.33 7.04
CA ARG A 135 -9.68 9.55 5.65
C ARG A 135 -9.09 8.58 4.64
N GLN A 136 -8.66 7.41 5.11
CA GLN A 136 -8.17 6.32 4.28
C GLN A 136 -8.86 5.02 4.69
N SER A 137 -9.39 4.29 3.68
CA SER A 137 -9.93 2.95 3.90
C SER A 137 -8.82 1.97 4.20
N ALA A 138 -8.78 1.47 5.43
CA ALA A 138 -7.95 0.32 5.76
C ALA A 138 -8.75 -0.96 5.63
N TYR A 139 -8.07 -2.06 5.33
CA TYR A 139 -8.68 -3.38 5.29
C TYR A 139 -7.68 -4.47 5.71
N VAL A 140 -8.22 -5.65 6.00
CA VAL A 140 -7.44 -6.84 6.35
C VAL A 140 -6.87 -7.44 5.07
N PRO A 141 -5.55 -7.58 4.92
CA PRO A 141 -4.95 -8.11 3.70
C PRO A 141 -5.35 -9.58 3.45
N SER A 142 -5.48 -9.98 2.18
CA SER A 142 -5.57 -11.39 1.81
C SER A 142 -4.23 -12.11 1.96
N VAL A 143 -4.21 -13.45 1.86
CA VAL A 143 -2.97 -14.24 1.87
C VAL A 143 -1.99 -13.75 0.79
N ALA A 144 -2.46 -13.51 -0.44
CA ALA A 144 -1.63 -13.04 -1.54
C ALA A 144 -1.00 -11.66 -1.23
N GLN A 145 -1.77 -10.74 -0.65
CA GLN A 145 -1.26 -9.42 -0.27
C GLN A 145 -0.25 -9.50 0.87
N MET A 146 -0.45 -10.39 1.85
CA MET A 146 0.56 -10.65 2.89
C MET A 146 1.85 -11.24 2.33
N GLN A 147 1.78 -12.07 1.30
CA GLN A 147 2.96 -12.60 0.63
C GLN A 147 3.76 -11.50 -0.09
N LEU A 148 3.07 -10.55 -0.74
CA LEU A 148 3.72 -9.37 -1.33
C LEU A 148 4.39 -8.50 -0.25
N LEU A 149 3.69 -8.26 0.86
CA LEU A 149 4.21 -7.50 1.98
C LEU A 149 5.46 -8.16 2.60
N TYR A 150 5.42 -9.49 2.76
CA TYR A 150 6.59 -10.27 3.20
C TYR A 150 7.79 -10.05 2.28
N GLY A 151 7.59 -10.08 0.96
CA GLY A 151 8.64 -9.82 -0.02
C GLY A 151 9.28 -8.44 0.10
N ALA A 152 8.46 -7.42 0.41
CA ALA A 152 8.90 -6.03 0.53
C ALA A 152 9.36 -5.61 1.94
N ARG A 153 9.22 -6.47 2.97
CA ARG A 153 9.32 -6.11 4.40
C ARG A 153 10.62 -5.41 4.79
N TYR A 154 11.75 -5.82 4.25
CA TYR A 154 13.03 -5.21 4.60
C TYR A 154 13.15 -3.78 4.08
N GLN A 155 12.63 -3.53 2.87
CA GLN A 155 12.67 -2.20 2.24
C GLN A 155 11.74 -1.24 2.98
N VAL A 156 10.48 -1.64 3.20
CA VAL A 156 9.50 -0.78 3.88
C VAL A 156 9.84 -0.57 5.36
N ASN A 157 10.47 -1.53 6.03
CA ASN A 157 10.90 -1.38 7.42
C ASN A 157 11.88 -0.24 7.64
N ALA A 158 12.73 0.06 6.66
CA ALA A 158 13.63 1.21 6.74
C ALA A 158 12.85 2.52 6.84
N VAL A 159 11.78 2.64 6.05
CA VAL A 159 10.90 3.82 6.05
C VAL A 159 10.00 3.83 7.29
N ILE A 160 9.38 2.70 7.65
CA ILE A 160 8.50 2.59 8.83
C ILE A 160 9.25 3.04 10.10
N ARG A 161 10.50 2.58 10.32
CA ARG A 161 11.32 3.02 11.47
C ARG A 161 11.61 4.52 11.44
N LYS A 162 11.91 5.08 10.27
CA LYS A 162 12.17 6.51 10.12
C LYS A 162 10.93 7.35 10.46
N LEU A 163 9.74 6.82 10.16
CA LEU A 163 8.45 7.45 10.46
C LEU A 163 7.96 7.20 11.90
N GLY A 164 8.69 6.43 12.71
CA GLY A 164 8.32 6.11 14.10
C GLY A 164 7.22 5.06 14.23
N GLY A 165 6.95 4.29 13.17
CA GLY A 165 6.00 3.19 13.19
C GLY A 165 6.59 1.88 13.72
N ASP A 166 5.74 0.86 13.90
CA ASP A 166 6.13 -0.48 14.31
C ASP A 166 6.73 -1.25 13.11
N PRO A 167 8.01 -1.65 13.14
CA PRO A 167 8.57 -2.44 12.05
C PRO A 167 7.86 -3.78 11.89
N LEU A 168 7.69 -4.22 10.64
CA LEU A 168 7.24 -5.58 10.35
C LEU A 168 8.26 -6.58 10.89
N PRO A 169 7.82 -7.68 11.52
CA PRO A 169 8.72 -8.71 12.03
C PRO A 169 9.59 -9.28 10.90
N ALA A 170 10.89 -9.29 11.11
CA ALA A 170 11.85 -9.84 10.16
C ALA A 170 12.56 -11.09 10.70
N ASP A 171 12.80 -11.13 12.02
CA ASP A 171 13.64 -12.13 12.68
C ASP A 171 13.00 -12.66 13.98
N ALA A 172 11.69 -12.44 14.21
CA ALA A 172 11.00 -12.90 15.42
C ALA A 172 10.45 -14.31 15.25
N ASP A 173 10.58 -15.14 16.28
CA ASP A 173 10.23 -16.56 16.25
C ASP A 173 8.75 -16.84 16.03
N GLU A 174 7.82 -15.96 16.45
CA GLU A 174 6.38 -16.13 16.23
C GLU A 174 5.69 -14.77 16.06
N CYS A 175 5.38 -14.42 14.83
CA CYS A 175 4.60 -13.24 14.54
C CYS A 175 3.54 -13.54 13.48
N TRP A 176 2.37 -13.97 13.96
CA TRP A 176 1.25 -14.36 13.13
C TRP A 176 0.23 -13.23 13.05
N TYR A 177 -0.23 -12.99 11.84
CA TYR A 177 -1.24 -11.98 11.52
C TYR A 177 -2.44 -12.64 10.84
N TRP A 178 -3.64 -12.20 11.17
CA TRP A 178 -4.82 -12.56 10.40
C TRP A 178 -4.67 -12.10 8.95
N THR A 179 -5.13 -12.94 8.04
CA THR A 179 -5.52 -12.54 6.69
C THR A 179 -7.04 -12.51 6.61
N SER A 180 -7.60 -11.89 5.56
CA SER A 180 -9.05 -11.88 5.32
C SER A 180 -9.55 -13.13 4.59
N THR A 181 -8.72 -14.14 4.35
CA THR A 181 -9.01 -15.31 3.53
C THR A 181 -9.50 -16.46 4.40
N GLU A 182 -10.72 -16.94 4.19
CA GLU A 182 -11.25 -18.16 4.83
C GLU A 182 -10.58 -19.42 4.26
N VAL A 183 -10.64 -20.53 5.00
CA VAL A 183 -10.06 -21.81 4.57
C VAL A 183 -11.09 -22.59 3.77
N GLU A 184 -10.74 -22.98 2.56
CA GLU A 184 -11.58 -23.79 1.68
C GLU A 184 -12.09 -25.08 2.37
N ASN A 185 -13.37 -25.36 2.24
CA ASN A 185 -14.10 -26.44 2.92
C ASN A 185 -14.13 -26.36 4.46
N GLN A 186 -13.64 -25.28 5.05
CA GLN A 186 -13.67 -24.99 6.49
C GLN A 186 -14.05 -23.54 6.78
N GLU A 187 -14.73 -22.85 5.88
CA GLU A 187 -15.01 -21.42 5.89
C GLU A 187 -15.78 -20.97 7.15
N SER A 188 -16.61 -21.88 7.70
CA SER A 188 -17.34 -21.61 8.96
C SER A 188 -16.49 -21.72 10.22
N MET A 189 -15.29 -22.30 10.13
CA MET A 189 -14.47 -22.67 11.28
C MET A 189 -13.11 -22.01 11.30
N LYS A 190 -12.48 -21.81 10.11
CA LYS A 190 -11.08 -21.41 10.00
C LYS A 190 -10.84 -20.32 8.97
N ALA A 191 -9.82 -19.52 9.26
CA ALA A 191 -9.22 -18.59 8.31
C ALA A 191 -7.69 -18.75 8.32
N TRP A 192 -7.03 -18.15 7.32
CA TRP A 192 -5.58 -18.19 7.20
C TRP A 192 -4.93 -17.09 8.05
N VAL A 193 -3.86 -17.47 8.75
CA VAL A 193 -2.89 -16.54 9.34
C VAL A 193 -1.58 -16.62 8.58
N TYR A 194 -0.82 -15.53 8.58
CA TYR A 194 0.44 -15.38 7.87
C TYR A 194 1.55 -14.89 8.78
N SER A 195 2.73 -15.51 8.71
CA SER A 195 3.93 -15.06 9.42
C SER A 195 4.76 -14.13 8.55
N LEU A 196 4.90 -12.87 8.95
CA LEU A 196 5.78 -11.90 8.28
C LEU A 196 7.27 -12.13 8.58
N SER A 197 7.62 -12.97 9.56
CA SER A 197 9.00 -13.38 9.82
C SER A 197 9.42 -14.58 8.96
N ALA A 198 8.58 -15.63 8.91
CA ALA A 198 8.89 -16.88 8.21
C ALA A 198 8.47 -16.90 6.73
N GLY A 199 7.47 -16.08 6.35
CA GLY A 199 6.87 -16.14 5.00
C GLY A 199 5.93 -17.32 4.81
N GLU A 200 5.39 -17.85 5.90
CA GLU A 200 4.55 -19.03 5.93
C GLU A 200 3.12 -18.68 6.31
N LYS A 201 2.18 -19.55 5.94
CA LYS A 201 0.79 -19.46 6.36
C LYS A 201 0.34 -20.74 7.03
N HIS A 202 -0.57 -20.64 7.99
CA HIS A 202 -1.27 -21.79 8.53
C HIS A 202 -2.76 -21.51 8.76
N GLN A 203 -3.52 -22.56 8.93
CA GLN A 203 -4.94 -22.48 9.23
C GLN A 203 -5.15 -22.28 10.74
N SER A 204 -6.03 -21.37 11.12
CA SER A 204 -6.38 -21.14 12.51
C SER A 204 -7.90 -21.07 12.72
N PRO A 205 -8.43 -21.59 13.84
CA PRO A 205 -9.80 -21.30 14.25
C PRO A 205 -10.07 -19.80 14.30
N LYS A 206 -11.24 -19.39 13.80
CA LYS A 206 -11.61 -17.97 13.66
C LYS A 206 -11.79 -17.24 15.00
N ASP A 207 -12.01 -17.96 16.10
CA ASP A 207 -12.12 -17.43 17.47
C ASP A 207 -10.76 -17.24 18.16
N ASN A 208 -9.66 -17.69 17.56
CA ASN A 208 -8.32 -17.35 18.03
C ASN A 208 -8.02 -15.85 17.84
N SER A 209 -7.09 -15.34 18.61
CA SER A 209 -6.70 -13.92 18.55
C SER A 209 -5.30 -13.75 17.97
N TYR A 210 -5.21 -12.98 16.88
CA TYR A 210 -3.94 -12.57 16.27
C TYR A 210 -3.99 -11.07 15.96
N LYS A 211 -2.81 -10.50 15.73
CA LYS A 211 -2.70 -9.14 15.23
C LYS A 211 -3.21 -9.02 13.79
N VAL A 212 -3.51 -7.80 13.40
CA VAL A 212 -3.74 -7.42 11.99
C VAL A 212 -2.72 -6.35 11.64
N ARG A 213 -2.10 -6.47 10.47
CA ARG A 213 -1.36 -5.39 9.84
C ARG A 213 -2.22 -4.82 8.71
N PRO A 214 -2.92 -3.73 8.93
CA PRO A 214 -3.83 -3.17 7.92
C PRO A 214 -3.07 -2.69 6.70
N ILE A 215 -3.72 -2.80 5.56
CA ILE A 215 -3.23 -2.22 4.29
C ILE A 215 -4.31 -1.34 3.66
N VAL A 216 -3.93 -0.60 2.66
CA VAL A 216 -4.83 0.26 1.87
C VAL A 216 -4.45 0.21 0.39
N THR A 217 -5.45 0.26 -0.49
CA THR A 217 -5.25 0.40 -1.93
C THR A 217 -4.92 1.86 -2.28
N ILE A 218 -3.91 2.10 -3.10
CA ILE A 218 -3.59 3.42 -3.65
C ILE A 218 -4.06 3.53 -5.09
N TYR A 219 -4.53 4.73 -5.50
CA TYR A 219 -5.11 5.00 -6.82
C TYR A 219 -4.34 6.08 -7.61
N GLN A 220 -3.19 6.50 -7.09
CA GLN A 220 -2.34 7.54 -7.68
C GLN A 220 -1.09 6.96 -8.34
#